data_799295b76e05f94b4de6260fe7384e08
#
_entry.id   799295b76e05f94b4de6260fe7384e08
#
_cell.length_a   1.000
_cell.length_b   1.000
_cell.length_c   1.000
_cell.angle_alpha   90.00
_cell.angle_beta   90.00
_cell.angle_gamma   90.00
#
_symmetry.space_group_name_H-M   'P 1'
#
loop_
_entity.id
_entity.type
_entity.pdbx_description
1 polymer ?
#
loop_
_entity_poly.entity_id
_entity_poly.type
_entity_poly.pdbx_seq_one_letter_code
_entity_poly.pdbx_strand_id
1 'polypeptide(L)'
;MAVKDSARTKNASPSLPEATITPRLKTRYEDEIRPQLVKQFEYANPMQVPRLQKITLNMGVGEAKQDSKMLEAAQEQLATIAGQQPNVRRARKSIANFKLREEMPVGLSVTLRGARMWEFLDRLMSIALPRVRDFRGLSPRSFDGRGNWTMGVREQLIFPEIDYDAIDQVRGLDVTITTTAETDEEGFALLLALGMPFQAEGRPGQARTAEEDAEEERRHEEARLRAEAEQAALEQLKEENPEAYEKHVRPEEGEEGEEGETTSKEEGE
;
A
#
# COMPACT_ATOMS: atom_id res chain seq x y z
N MET A 1 35.23 -53.23 9.74
CA MET A 1 35.10 -51.74 9.68
C MET A 1 33.62 -51.39 9.79
N ALA A 2 33.19 -50.93 10.96
CA ALA A 2 31.80 -50.63 11.23
C ALA A 2 31.55 -49.14 11.01
N VAL A 3 30.62 -48.82 10.11
CA VAL A 3 30.18 -47.46 9.81
C VAL A 3 29.12 -47.09 10.90
N LYS A 4 29.42 -46.07 11.69
CA LYS A 4 28.54 -45.53 12.69
C LYS A 4 27.48 -44.64 12.00
N ASP A 5 26.24 -45.10 11.97
CA ASP A 5 25.07 -44.26 11.73
C ASP A 5 24.86 -43.28 12.86
N SER A 6 25.09 -41.99 12.58
CA SER A 6 24.76 -40.93 13.51
C SER A 6 23.27 -40.57 13.36
N ALA A 7 22.48 -41.00 14.32
CA ALA A 7 21.08 -40.65 14.48
C ALA A 7 20.91 -39.14 14.61
N ARG A 8 20.32 -38.51 13.57
CA ARG A 8 19.87 -37.14 13.57
C ARG A 8 18.60 -37.00 14.38
N THR A 9 18.74 -36.69 15.66
CA THR A 9 17.63 -36.37 16.57
C THR A 9 16.89 -35.15 16.03
N LYS A 10 15.70 -35.39 15.48
CA LYS A 10 14.72 -34.36 15.17
C LYS A 10 14.17 -33.81 16.47
N ASN A 11 14.64 -32.64 16.89
CA ASN A 11 13.96 -31.84 17.90
C ASN A 11 12.64 -31.34 17.31
N ALA A 12 11.61 -32.16 17.46
CA ALA A 12 10.24 -31.71 17.27
C ALA A 12 9.85 -30.93 18.54
N SER A 13 9.84 -29.62 18.47
CA SER A 13 9.19 -28.79 19.47
C SER A 13 7.74 -29.27 19.62
N PRO A 14 7.21 -29.44 20.85
CA PRO A 14 5.83 -29.83 21.05
C PRO A 14 4.94 -28.73 20.45
N SER A 15 4.25 -29.04 19.35
CA SER A 15 3.19 -28.21 18.83
C SER A 15 2.07 -28.22 19.88
N LEU A 16 1.92 -27.10 20.59
CA LEU A 16 0.71 -26.85 21.37
C LEU A 16 -0.49 -27.03 20.42
N PRO A 17 -1.59 -27.67 20.84
CA PRO A 17 -2.78 -27.76 20.04
C PRO A 17 -3.20 -26.33 19.73
N GLU A 18 -3.05 -25.89 18.47
CA GLU A 18 -3.67 -24.67 17.98
C GLU A 18 -5.17 -24.89 18.17
N ALA A 19 -5.72 -24.38 19.26
CA ALA A 19 -7.14 -24.13 19.35
C ALA A 19 -7.43 -23.24 18.15
N THR A 20 -8.05 -23.79 17.11
CA THR A 20 -8.42 -23.10 15.89
C THR A 20 -9.50 -22.10 16.27
N ILE A 21 -9.08 -20.93 16.77
CA ILE A 21 -9.97 -19.82 17.06
C ILE A 21 -10.50 -19.37 15.71
N THR A 22 -11.76 -19.69 15.44
CA THR A 22 -12.42 -19.19 14.23
C THR A 22 -12.58 -17.68 14.35
N PRO A 23 -12.06 -16.88 13.39
CA PRO A 23 -12.20 -15.44 13.45
C PRO A 23 -13.70 -15.04 13.46
N ARG A 24 -14.08 -14.14 14.35
CA ARG A 24 -15.49 -13.70 14.52
C ARG A 24 -16.11 -13.20 13.22
N LEU A 25 -15.33 -12.48 12.40
CA LEU A 25 -15.79 -11.93 11.13
C LEU A 25 -16.10 -13.04 10.10
N LYS A 26 -15.36 -14.17 10.14
CA LYS A 26 -15.63 -15.32 9.30
C LYS A 26 -16.95 -15.98 9.70
N THR A 27 -17.19 -16.17 10.99
CA THR A 27 -18.46 -16.72 11.52
C THR A 27 -19.64 -15.83 11.10
N ARG A 28 -19.51 -14.51 11.28
CA ARG A 28 -20.52 -13.55 10.85
C ARG A 28 -20.79 -13.60 9.35
N TYR A 29 -19.73 -13.78 8.54
CA TYR A 29 -19.90 -13.95 7.08
C TYR A 29 -20.71 -15.21 6.76
N GLU A 30 -20.42 -16.34 7.38
CA GLU A 30 -21.08 -17.63 7.12
C GLU A 30 -22.55 -17.61 7.57
N ASP A 31 -22.83 -17.03 8.74
CA ASP A 31 -24.15 -17.11 9.39
C ASP A 31 -25.11 -16.01 8.91
N GLU A 32 -24.65 -14.79 8.73
CA GLU A 32 -25.49 -13.63 8.46
C GLU A 32 -25.34 -13.09 7.02
N ILE A 33 -24.10 -12.84 6.58
CA ILE A 33 -23.84 -12.09 5.35
C ILE A 33 -24.10 -12.93 4.11
N ARG A 34 -23.66 -14.17 4.10
CA ARG A 34 -23.86 -15.09 2.98
C ARG A 34 -25.34 -15.29 2.63
N PRO A 35 -26.25 -15.59 3.57
CA PRO A 35 -27.69 -15.67 3.28
C PRO A 35 -28.30 -14.34 2.82
N GLN A 36 -27.80 -13.21 3.34
CA GLN A 36 -28.25 -11.88 2.93
C GLN A 36 -27.91 -11.59 1.45
N LEU A 37 -26.66 -11.86 1.04
CA LEU A 37 -26.22 -11.66 -0.35
C LEU A 37 -26.96 -12.59 -1.32
N VAL A 38 -27.24 -13.84 -0.92
CA VAL A 38 -28.06 -14.75 -1.75
C VAL A 38 -29.44 -14.15 -2.05
N LYS A 39 -30.06 -13.53 -1.04
CA LYS A 39 -31.38 -12.88 -1.22
C LYS A 39 -31.30 -11.60 -2.04
N GLN A 40 -30.22 -10.86 -1.90
CA GLN A 40 -30.05 -9.56 -2.57
C GLN A 40 -29.78 -9.70 -4.07
N PHE A 41 -28.98 -10.68 -4.47
CA PHE A 41 -28.56 -10.89 -5.86
C PHE A 41 -29.22 -12.11 -6.53
N GLU A 42 -30.12 -12.80 -5.81
CA GLU A 42 -30.91 -13.96 -6.32
C GLU A 42 -30.04 -15.07 -6.95
N TYR A 43 -28.88 -15.37 -6.31
CA TYR A 43 -27.95 -16.38 -6.82
C TYR A 43 -28.63 -17.76 -6.88
N ALA A 44 -28.52 -18.41 -8.05
CA ALA A 44 -29.04 -19.77 -8.26
C ALA A 44 -28.30 -20.84 -7.43
N ASN A 45 -27.00 -20.59 -7.14
CA ASN A 45 -26.17 -21.51 -6.39
C ASN A 45 -25.45 -20.77 -5.22
N PRO A 46 -25.54 -21.30 -3.98
CA PRO A 46 -24.81 -20.73 -2.83
C PRO A 46 -23.29 -20.62 -3.00
N MET A 47 -22.69 -21.34 -3.96
CA MET A 47 -21.26 -21.25 -4.25
C MET A 47 -20.86 -20.05 -5.10
N GLN A 48 -21.81 -19.38 -5.74
CA GLN A 48 -21.61 -18.16 -6.53
C GLN A 48 -21.44 -16.93 -5.63
N VAL A 49 -21.89 -17.00 -4.37
CA VAL A 49 -21.84 -15.88 -3.43
C VAL A 49 -20.40 -15.37 -3.31
N PRO A 50 -20.19 -14.07 -3.46
CA PRO A 50 -18.87 -13.46 -3.35
C PRO A 50 -18.27 -13.69 -1.96
N ARG A 51 -16.98 -14.03 -1.92
CA ARG A 51 -16.23 -14.28 -0.71
C ARG A 51 -14.84 -13.60 -0.79
N LEU A 52 -14.24 -13.35 0.36
CA LEU A 52 -12.87 -12.87 0.41
C LEU A 52 -11.91 -14.00 -0.01
N GLN A 53 -11.00 -13.68 -0.93
CA GLN A 53 -10.00 -14.63 -1.42
C GLN A 53 -8.63 -14.42 -0.75
N LYS A 54 -8.16 -13.18 -0.73
CA LYS A 54 -6.89 -12.77 -0.13
C LYS A 54 -6.89 -11.27 0.16
N ILE A 55 -6.01 -10.87 1.08
CA ILE A 55 -5.64 -9.47 1.26
C ILE A 55 -4.15 -9.34 0.96
N THR A 56 -3.78 -8.42 0.12
CA THR A 56 -2.39 -8.13 -0.22
C THR A 56 -2.02 -6.79 0.38
N LEU A 57 -0.97 -6.78 1.20
CA LEU A 57 -0.35 -5.58 1.74
C LEU A 57 0.89 -5.29 0.90
N ASN A 58 1.05 -4.06 0.48
CA ASN A 58 2.22 -3.59 -0.24
C ASN A 58 2.77 -2.34 0.43
N MET A 59 4.07 -2.29 0.65
CA MET A 59 4.78 -1.13 1.18
C MET A 59 5.92 -0.77 0.24
N GLY A 60 5.85 0.41 -0.35
CA GLY A 60 6.92 0.96 -1.17
C GLY A 60 8.03 1.53 -0.29
N VAL A 61 9.27 1.04 -0.46
CA VAL A 61 10.44 1.54 0.27
C VAL A 61 11.50 1.95 -0.76
N GLY A 62 11.27 3.11 -1.39
CA GLY A 62 12.18 3.63 -2.43
C GLY A 62 13.58 3.97 -1.92
N GLU A 63 13.69 4.37 -0.67
CA GLU A 63 14.94 4.73 0.02
C GLU A 63 15.82 3.52 0.35
N ALA A 64 15.26 2.32 0.37
CA ALA A 64 15.99 1.07 0.55
C ALA A 64 17.11 0.82 -0.49
N LYS A 65 17.14 1.62 -1.56
CA LYS A 65 18.23 1.61 -2.55
C LYS A 65 19.55 2.10 -2.00
N GLN A 66 19.50 3.01 -1.05
CA GLN A 66 20.66 3.66 -0.43
C GLN A 66 20.98 3.06 0.93
N ASP A 67 19.95 2.73 1.71
CA ASP A 67 20.11 2.19 3.06
C ASP A 67 19.30 0.90 3.26
N SER A 68 20.04 -0.20 3.51
CA SER A 68 19.42 -1.51 3.78
C SER A 68 18.73 -1.56 5.15
N LYS A 69 19.16 -0.74 6.13
CA LYS A 69 18.53 -0.68 7.45
C LYS A 69 17.08 -0.21 7.38
N MET A 70 16.79 0.72 6.48
CA MET A 70 15.42 1.19 6.24
C MET A 70 14.50 0.07 5.73
N LEU A 71 15.05 -0.85 4.93
CA LEU A 71 14.31 -2.02 4.46
C LEU A 71 14.03 -3.00 5.61
N GLU A 72 15.02 -3.25 6.47
CA GLU A 72 14.89 -4.15 7.61
C GLU A 72 13.86 -3.62 8.60
N ALA A 73 13.92 -2.32 8.96
CA ALA A 73 12.95 -1.67 9.83
C ALA A 73 11.53 -1.74 9.24
N ALA A 74 11.37 -1.46 7.95
CA ALA A 74 10.07 -1.58 7.26
C ALA A 74 9.56 -3.04 7.26
N GLN A 75 10.47 -4.01 7.12
CA GLN A 75 10.15 -5.43 7.14
C GLN A 75 9.64 -5.89 8.52
N GLU A 76 10.27 -5.44 9.59
CA GLU A 76 9.83 -5.73 10.96
C GLU A 76 8.46 -5.11 11.26
N GLN A 77 8.26 -3.84 10.88
CA GLN A 77 6.99 -3.16 11.05
C GLN A 77 5.87 -3.88 10.29
N LEU A 78 6.09 -4.19 9.01
CA LEU A 78 5.08 -4.88 8.21
C LEU A 78 4.84 -6.32 8.69
N ALA A 79 5.87 -7.01 9.23
CA ALA A 79 5.72 -8.33 9.84
C ALA A 79 4.85 -8.27 11.10
N THR A 80 5.01 -7.24 11.93
CA THR A 80 4.20 -6.99 13.12
C THR A 80 2.75 -6.74 12.76
N ILE A 81 2.47 -5.89 11.77
CA ILE A 81 1.10 -5.60 11.27
C ILE A 81 0.45 -6.86 10.70
N ALA A 82 1.17 -7.59 9.85
CA ALA A 82 0.62 -8.71 9.10
C ALA A 82 0.58 -10.03 9.89
N GLY A 83 1.37 -10.15 10.96
CA GLY A 83 1.59 -11.42 11.67
C GLY A 83 2.28 -12.47 10.77
N GLN A 84 2.94 -12.05 9.71
CA GLN A 84 3.60 -12.91 8.72
C GLN A 84 4.81 -12.20 8.11
N GLN A 85 5.89 -12.94 7.87
CA GLN A 85 7.11 -12.42 7.26
C GLN A 85 6.84 -11.84 5.86
N PRO A 86 7.21 -10.57 5.59
CA PRO A 86 7.07 -9.95 4.29
C PRO A 86 8.08 -10.52 3.27
N ASN A 87 7.67 -10.49 2.01
CA ASN A 87 8.54 -10.81 0.89
C ASN A 87 9.13 -9.52 0.31
N VAL A 88 10.45 -9.46 0.21
CA VAL A 88 11.16 -8.32 -0.41
C VAL A 88 10.93 -8.34 -1.91
N ARG A 89 10.42 -7.24 -2.44
CA ARG A 89 10.21 -7.04 -3.88
C ARG A 89 11.42 -6.34 -4.48
N ARG A 90 12.00 -6.98 -5.51
CA ARG A 90 13.17 -6.50 -6.22
C ARG A 90 12.81 -5.98 -7.60
N ALA A 91 13.60 -5.04 -8.10
CA ALA A 91 13.43 -4.50 -9.44
C ALA A 91 13.71 -5.57 -10.50
N ARG A 92 12.87 -5.65 -11.54
CA ARG A 92 12.99 -6.60 -12.65
C ARG A 92 13.88 -6.12 -13.79
N LYS A 93 14.04 -4.80 -13.92
CA LYS A 93 14.79 -4.13 -14.98
C LYS A 93 15.54 -2.94 -14.42
N SER A 94 16.68 -2.63 -15.00
CA SER A 94 17.42 -1.40 -14.70
C SER A 94 16.80 -0.22 -15.43
N ILE A 95 16.52 0.87 -14.70
CA ILE A 95 15.95 2.12 -15.26
C ILE A 95 16.79 3.28 -14.75
N ALA A 96 17.53 3.93 -15.66
CA ALA A 96 18.47 4.99 -15.32
C ALA A 96 17.80 6.21 -14.67
N ASN A 97 16.65 6.67 -15.20
CA ASN A 97 15.92 7.83 -14.69
C ASN A 97 15.51 7.68 -13.20
N PHE A 98 15.23 6.46 -12.75
CA PHE A 98 14.88 6.17 -11.35
C PHE A 98 16.08 5.72 -10.52
N LYS A 99 17.29 5.78 -11.06
CA LYS A 99 18.52 5.27 -10.41
C LYS A 99 18.34 3.84 -9.89
N LEU A 100 17.65 2.99 -10.69
CA LEU A 100 17.33 1.60 -10.39
C LEU A 100 18.22 0.66 -11.19
N ARG A 101 18.79 -0.33 -10.51
CA ARG A 101 19.44 -1.50 -11.13
C ARG A 101 18.57 -2.73 -10.89
N GLU A 102 18.72 -3.71 -11.76
CA GLU A 102 18.11 -5.03 -11.60
C GLU A 102 18.49 -5.63 -10.24
N GLU A 103 17.58 -6.38 -9.63
CA GLU A 103 17.73 -7.02 -8.30
C GLU A 103 17.75 -6.06 -7.09
N MET A 104 17.76 -4.75 -7.27
CA MET A 104 17.66 -3.80 -6.15
C MET A 104 16.34 -3.94 -5.41
N PRO A 105 16.33 -3.92 -4.05
CA PRO A 105 15.08 -3.93 -3.27
C PRO A 105 14.33 -2.62 -3.50
N VAL A 106 13.01 -2.72 -3.72
CA VAL A 106 12.13 -1.57 -4.02
C VAL A 106 10.99 -1.46 -3.02
N GLY A 107 10.63 -2.56 -2.39
CA GLY A 107 9.50 -2.60 -1.46
C GLY A 107 9.27 -3.99 -0.87
N LEU A 108 8.20 -4.07 -0.11
CA LEU A 108 7.78 -5.24 0.64
C LEU A 108 6.34 -5.60 0.29
N SER A 109 6.03 -6.88 0.27
CA SER A 109 4.66 -7.35 0.02
C SER A 109 4.33 -8.57 0.86
N VAL A 110 3.11 -8.57 1.40
CA VAL A 110 2.54 -9.71 2.14
C VAL A 110 1.21 -10.10 1.52
N THR A 111 0.94 -11.39 1.44
CA THR A 111 -0.37 -11.90 1.03
C THR A 111 -0.96 -12.71 2.17
N LEU A 112 -2.07 -12.20 2.71
CA LEU A 112 -2.81 -12.84 3.80
C LEU A 112 -3.95 -13.69 3.23
N ARG A 113 -4.15 -14.88 3.80
CA ARG A 113 -5.22 -15.82 3.45
C ARG A 113 -5.75 -16.52 4.69
N GLY A 114 -6.94 -17.12 4.59
CA GLY A 114 -7.54 -17.91 5.67
C GLY A 114 -7.81 -17.09 6.94
N ALA A 115 -7.51 -17.64 8.11
CA ALA A 115 -7.79 -17.00 9.40
C ALA A 115 -7.10 -15.63 9.54
N ARG A 116 -5.82 -15.54 9.19
CA ARG A 116 -5.05 -14.28 9.26
C ARG A 116 -5.64 -13.15 8.43
N MET A 117 -6.21 -13.46 7.27
CA MET A 117 -6.91 -12.50 6.42
C MET A 117 -8.13 -11.89 7.14
N TRP A 118 -8.95 -12.73 7.77
CA TRP A 118 -10.14 -12.31 8.50
C TRP A 118 -9.80 -11.49 9.74
N GLU A 119 -8.77 -11.91 10.50
CA GLU A 119 -8.29 -11.18 11.67
C GLU A 119 -7.70 -9.81 11.29
N PHE A 120 -6.92 -9.75 10.22
CA PHE A 120 -6.38 -8.48 9.73
C PHE A 120 -7.51 -7.54 9.30
N LEU A 121 -8.50 -8.04 8.55
CA LEU A 121 -9.64 -7.22 8.12
C LEU A 121 -10.44 -6.69 9.31
N ASP A 122 -10.64 -7.50 10.32
CA ASP A 122 -11.34 -7.09 11.54
C ASP A 122 -10.59 -5.99 12.28
N ARG A 123 -9.26 -6.13 12.47
CA ARG A 123 -8.42 -5.09 13.06
C ARG A 123 -8.39 -3.81 12.22
N LEU A 124 -8.31 -3.94 10.90
CA LEU A 124 -8.34 -2.81 9.99
C LEU A 124 -9.62 -1.98 10.18
N MET A 125 -10.78 -2.62 10.16
CA MET A 125 -12.08 -1.93 10.26
C MET A 125 -12.38 -1.42 11.67
N SER A 126 -12.11 -2.24 12.69
CA SER A 126 -12.53 -1.93 14.06
C SER A 126 -11.57 -1.03 14.80
N ILE A 127 -10.28 -1.06 14.48
CA ILE A 127 -9.23 -0.37 15.24
C ILE A 127 -8.47 0.63 14.37
N ALA A 128 -7.95 0.22 13.22
CA ALA A 128 -7.03 1.03 12.44
C ALA A 128 -7.75 2.21 11.74
N LEU A 129 -8.84 1.96 11.04
CA LEU A 129 -9.57 3.00 10.31
C LEU A 129 -10.11 4.13 11.20
N PRO A 130 -10.70 3.86 12.39
CA PRO A 130 -11.13 4.94 13.27
C PRO A 130 -9.99 5.81 13.82
N ARG A 131 -8.75 5.34 13.79
CA ARG A 131 -7.56 6.09 14.23
C ARG A 131 -6.94 6.96 13.12
N VAL A 132 -7.42 6.85 11.89
CA VAL A 132 -6.99 7.74 10.80
C VAL A 132 -7.44 9.16 11.09
N ARG A 133 -6.51 10.11 10.99
CA ARG A 133 -6.85 11.54 11.14
C ARG A 133 -7.80 11.98 10.03
N ASP A 134 -8.81 12.78 10.41
CA ASP A 134 -9.81 13.33 9.49
C ASP A 134 -10.48 12.27 8.59
N PHE A 135 -10.76 11.10 9.17
CA PHE A 135 -11.41 10.02 8.45
C PHE A 135 -12.83 10.41 8.03
N ARG A 136 -13.08 10.46 6.72
CA ARG A 136 -14.37 10.80 6.12
C ARG A 136 -15.06 9.60 5.44
N GLY A 137 -14.55 8.41 5.64
CA GLY A 137 -15.00 7.20 4.95
C GLY A 137 -14.09 6.80 3.79
N LEU A 138 -14.25 5.58 3.32
CA LEU A 138 -13.47 4.99 2.25
C LEU A 138 -14.12 5.28 0.90
N SER A 139 -13.30 5.53 -0.12
CA SER A 139 -13.81 5.78 -1.47
C SER A 139 -14.41 4.49 -2.07
N PRO A 140 -15.67 4.49 -2.46
CA PRO A 140 -16.27 3.35 -3.17
C PRO A 140 -15.86 3.28 -4.64
N ARG A 141 -15.14 4.28 -5.18
CA ARG A 141 -14.65 4.32 -6.56
C ARG A 141 -13.35 3.54 -6.77
N SER A 142 -12.75 3.00 -5.70
CA SER A 142 -11.45 2.31 -5.75
C SER A 142 -11.57 0.82 -6.09
N PHE A 143 -12.64 0.42 -6.76
CA PHE A 143 -12.80 -0.91 -7.35
C PHE A 143 -12.13 -0.99 -8.73
N ASP A 144 -11.74 -2.20 -9.13
CA ASP A 144 -10.99 -2.47 -10.38
C ASP A 144 -11.85 -2.92 -11.57
N GLY A 145 -13.17 -2.91 -11.46
CA GLY A 145 -14.11 -3.44 -12.45
C GLY A 145 -14.37 -4.95 -12.32
N ARG A 146 -13.73 -5.62 -11.36
CA ARG A 146 -13.82 -7.08 -11.12
C ARG A 146 -14.05 -7.41 -9.64
N GLY A 147 -14.66 -6.51 -8.91
CA GLY A 147 -14.97 -6.70 -7.50
C GLY A 147 -13.80 -6.72 -6.54
N ASN A 148 -12.59 -6.35 -6.95
CA ASN A 148 -11.46 -6.15 -6.06
C ASN A 148 -11.36 -4.67 -5.66
N TRP A 149 -10.98 -4.42 -4.42
CA TRP A 149 -10.92 -3.08 -3.88
C TRP A 149 -9.56 -2.77 -3.27
N THR A 150 -9.07 -1.54 -3.47
CA THR A 150 -7.76 -1.13 -2.99
C THR A 150 -7.84 0.21 -2.26
N MET A 151 -7.11 0.34 -1.16
CA MET A 151 -6.94 1.59 -0.42
C MET A 151 -5.47 1.84 -0.10
N GLY A 152 -5.08 3.11 -0.06
CA GLY A 152 -3.80 3.57 0.48
C GLY A 152 -3.97 4.07 1.91
N VAL A 153 -3.12 3.60 2.79
CA VAL A 153 -2.94 4.08 4.15
C VAL A 153 -1.70 4.97 4.15
N ARG A 154 -1.83 6.21 4.62
CA ARG A 154 -0.71 7.17 4.62
C ARG A 154 0.31 6.91 5.71
N GLU A 155 -0.16 6.43 6.87
CA GLU A 155 0.65 6.27 8.08
C GLU A 155 0.47 4.88 8.66
N GLN A 156 1.55 4.13 8.86
CA GLN A 156 1.50 2.82 9.54
C GLN A 156 1.13 2.93 11.02
N LEU A 157 1.23 4.12 11.60
CA LEU A 157 0.93 4.42 13.01
C LEU A 157 -0.53 4.18 13.42
N ILE A 158 -1.44 4.04 12.46
CA ILE A 158 -2.84 3.70 12.75
C ILE A 158 -2.99 2.32 13.37
N PHE A 159 -2.01 1.44 13.16
CA PHE A 159 -1.99 0.11 13.76
C PHE A 159 -1.41 0.17 15.17
N PRO A 160 -2.16 -0.30 16.21
CA PRO A 160 -1.71 -0.23 17.60
C PRO A 160 -0.52 -1.13 17.92
N GLU A 161 -0.20 -2.07 17.05
CA GLU A 161 0.91 -2.99 17.20
C GLU A 161 2.27 -2.32 16.97
N ILE A 162 2.25 -1.11 16.39
CA ILE A 162 3.46 -0.36 16.10
C ILE A 162 3.65 0.70 17.18
N ASP A 163 4.82 0.66 17.80
CA ASP A 163 5.25 1.63 18.79
C ASP A 163 5.77 2.90 18.10
N TYR A 164 5.25 4.06 18.52
CA TYR A 164 5.64 5.36 17.96
C TYR A 164 7.12 5.67 18.17
N ASP A 165 7.66 5.29 19.32
CA ASP A 165 9.03 5.60 19.70
C ASP A 165 10.07 4.72 18.96
N ALA A 166 9.62 3.60 18.40
CA ALA A 166 10.47 2.65 17.66
C ALA A 166 10.53 2.91 16.15
N ILE A 167 9.87 3.98 15.66
CA ILE A 167 9.78 4.27 14.22
C ILE A 167 10.83 5.27 13.79
N ASP A 168 11.64 4.90 12.81
CA ASP A 168 12.59 5.82 12.16
C ASP A 168 11.87 6.80 11.22
N GLN A 169 10.87 6.31 10.47
CA GLN A 169 10.16 7.07 9.46
C GLN A 169 8.71 6.63 9.30
N VAL A 170 7.81 7.60 9.08
CA VAL A 170 6.42 7.31 8.73
C VAL A 170 6.35 6.80 7.29
N ARG A 171 5.74 5.61 7.11
CA ARG A 171 5.57 4.98 5.79
C ARG A 171 4.12 4.67 5.53
N GLY A 172 3.73 4.86 4.29
CA GLY A 172 2.41 4.42 3.82
C GLY A 172 2.43 2.95 3.41
N LEU A 173 1.24 2.37 3.36
CA LEU A 173 1.04 1.02 2.83
C LEU A 173 -0.26 0.95 2.02
N ASP A 174 -0.26 0.10 1.02
CA ASP A 174 -1.44 -0.20 0.21
C ASP A 174 -2.06 -1.50 0.67
N VAL A 175 -3.38 -1.50 0.82
CA VAL A 175 -4.18 -2.66 1.18
C VAL A 175 -5.10 -3.00 0.02
N THR A 176 -4.87 -4.14 -0.62
CA THR A 176 -5.72 -4.65 -1.71
C THR A 176 -6.52 -5.85 -1.23
N ILE A 177 -7.84 -5.75 -1.28
CA ILE A 177 -8.77 -6.82 -0.93
C ILE A 177 -9.23 -7.47 -2.23
N THR A 178 -8.89 -8.74 -2.41
CA THR A 178 -9.32 -9.54 -3.56
C THR A 178 -10.51 -10.39 -3.16
N THR A 179 -11.59 -10.28 -3.91
CA THR A 179 -12.80 -11.06 -3.72
C THR A 179 -13.01 -12.06 -4.87
N THR A 180 -14.03 -12.86 -4.79
CA THR A 180 -14.50 -13.72 -5.88
C THR A 180 -15.71 -13.13 -6.61
N ALA A 181 -16.07 -11.89 -6.32
CA ALA A 181 -17.15 -11.18 -7.02
C ALA A 181 -16.79 -11.02 -8.51
N GLU A 182 -17.78 -11.08 -9.37
CA GLU A 182 -17.63 -10.86 -10.80
C GLU A 182 -17.79 -9.38 -11.15
N THR A 183 -18.59 -8.66 -10.36
CA THR A 183 -18.87 -7.24 -10.53
C THR A 183 -18.48 -6.42 -9.31
N ASP A 184 -18.27 -5.12 -9.52
CA ASP A 184 -17.94 -4.19 -8.42
C ASP A 184 -19.13 -4.00 -7.47
N GLU A 185 -20.36 -4.12 -7.95
CA GLU A 185 -21.57 -4.04 -7.13
C GLU A 185 -21.64 -5.16 -6.10
N GLU A 186 -21.34 -6.39 -6.53
CA GLU A 186 -21.28 -7.55 -5.64
C GLU A 186 -20.14 -7.41 -4.62
N GLY A 187 -18.95 -6.96 -5.07
CA GLY A 187 -17.80 -6.70 -4.23
C GLY A 187 -18.09 -5.62 -3.18
N PHE A 188 -18.74 -4.53 -3.61
CA PHE A 188 -19.15 -3.44 -2.71
C PHE A 188 -20.17 -3.92 -1.68
N ALA A 189 -21.22 -4.65 -2.10
CA ALA A 189 -22.24 -5.18 -1.20
C ALA A 189 -21.62 -6.13 -0.15
N LEU A 190 -20.67 -6.99 -0.56
CA LEU A 190 -19.92 -7.85 0.35
C LEU A 190 -19.15 -7.04 1.40
N LEU A 191 -18.34 -6.07 0.98
CA LEU A 191 -17.51 -5.27 1.88
C LEU A 191 -18.36 -4.38 2.80
N LEU A 192 -19.47 -3.83 2.30
CA LEU A 192 -20.43 -3.07 3.09
C LEU A 192 -21.09 -3.94 4.17
N ALA A 193 -21.51 -5.15 3.83
CA ALA A 193 -22.10 -6.10 4.77
C ALA A 193 -21.10 -6.55 5.85
N LEU A 194 -19.81 -6.64 5.51
CA LEU A 194 -18.74 -6.89 6.47
C LEU A 194 -18.52 -5.74 7.45
N GLY A 195 -18.97 -4.51 7.10
CA GLY A 195 -18.89 -3.34 7.94
C GLY A 195 -17.80 -2.33 7.52
N MET A 196 -17.38 -2.36 6.27
CA MET A 196 -16.45 -1.35 5.75
C MET A 196 -17.12 0.03 5.70
N PRO A 197 -16.50 1.08 6.28
CA PRO A 197 -17.07 2.42 6.35
C PRO A 197 -16.87 3.19 5.05
N PHE A 198 -17.67 2.88 4.02
CA PHE A 198 -17.65 3.60 2.76
C PHE A 198 -18.36 4.95 2.85
N GLN A 199 -17.94 5.90 2.02
CA GLN A 199 -18.67 7.14 1.78
C GLN A 199 -20.01 6.85 1.10
N ALA A 200 -20.99 7.72 1.35
CA ALA A 200 -22.33 7.55 0.78
C ALA A 200 -22.36 7.79 -0.75
N GLU A 201 -21.46 8.64 -1.23
CA GLU A 201 -21.37 9.08 -2.63
C GLU A 201 -20.49 8.16 -3.47
N GLY A 202 -20.84 8.00 -4.76
CA GLY A 202 -20.02 7.29 -5.74
C GLY A 202 -20.06 5.75 -5.62
N ARG A 203 -21.17 5.17 -5.16
CA ARG A 203 -21.32 3.71 -5.07
C ARG A 203 -21.28 3.05 -6.44
N PRO A 204 -20.63 1.89 -6.60
CA PRO A 204 -20.69 1.12 -7.83
C PRO A 204 -22.16 0.80 -8.18
N GLY A 205 -22.52 0.92 -9.45
CA GLY A 205 -23.91 0.72 -9.93
C GLY A 205 -24.86 1.92 -9.74
N GLN A 206 -24.51 2.94 -8.99
CA GLN A 206 -25.21 4.20 -9.08
C GLN A 206 -24.78 4.93 -10.37
N ALA A 207 -25.75 5.17 -11.25
CA ALA A 207 -25.52 6.08 -12.38
C ALA A 207 -24.98 7.40 -11.81
N ARG A 208 -23.83 7.84 -12.32
CA ARG A 208 -23.30 9.17 -11.99
C ARG A 208 -24.42 10.17 -12.19
N THR A 209 -24.61 11.03 -11.23
CA THR A 209 -25.53 12.15 -11.44
C THR A 209 -24.91 13.09 -12.45
N ALA A 210 -25.72 13.66 -13.35
CA ALA A 210 -25.23 14.63 -14.34
C ALA A 210 -24.46 15.80 -13.69
N GLU A 211 -24.69 16.05 -12.40
CA GLU A 211 -23.98 17.04 -11.60
C GLU A 211 -22.54 16.59 -11.25
N GLU A 212 -22.34 15.30 -10.95
CA GLU A 212 -20.99 14.75 -10.66
C GLU A 212 -20.12 14.72 -11.92
N ASP A 213 -20.70 14.34 -13.06
CA ASP A 213 -20.00 14.37 -14.35
C ASP A 213 -19.61 15.80 -14.74
N ALA A 214 -20.53 16.76 -14.57
CA ALA A 214 -20.26 18.19 -14.82
C ALA A 214 -19.24 18.80 -13.84
N GLU A 215 -19.15 18.32 -12.61
CA GLU A 215 -18.14 18.77 -11.64
C GLU A 215 -16.75 18.18 -11.96
N GLU A 216 -16.69 16.93 -12.41
CA GLU A 216 -15.43 16.30 -12.83
C GLU A 216 -14.90 16.94 -14.12
N GLU A 217 -15.77 17.23 -15.09
CA GLU A 217 -15.41 17.99 -16.30
C GLU A 217 -14.88 19.38 -15.95
N ARG A 218 -15.53 20.13 -15.06
CA ARG A 218 -15.04 21.43 -14.59
C ARG A 218 -13.68 21.33 -13.91
N ARG A 219 -13.45 20.33 -13.06
CA ARG A 219 -12.13 20.10 -12.42
C ARG A 219 -11.04 19.77 -13.46
N HIS A 220 -11.38 18.97 -14.45
CA HIS A 220 -10.48 18.66 -15.55
C HIS A 220 -10.17 19.88 -16.40
N GLU A 221 -11.16 20.70 -16.68
CA GLU A 221 -10.99 21.94 -17.44
C GLU A 221 -10.17 22.98 -16.66
N GLU A 222 -10.43 23.15 -15.36
CA GLU A 222 -9.62 24.00 -14.47
C GLU A 222 -8.17 23.51 -14.36
N ALA A 223 -7.95 22.21 -14.29
CA ALA A 223 -6.61 21.62 -14.26
C ALA A 223 -5.85 21.84 -15.57
N ARG A 224 -6.55 21.73 -16.72
CA ARG A 224 -5.99 22.06 -18.04
C ARG A 224 -5.63 23.53 -18.15
N LEU A 225 -6.54 24.42 -17.77
CA LEU A 225 -6.31 25.87 -17.81
C LEU A 225 -5.14 26.29 -16.89
N ARG A 226 -5.01 25.65 -15.72
CA ARG A 226 -3.85 25.86 -14.84
C ARG A 226 -2.55 25.38 -15.47
N ALA A 227 -2.55 24.20 -16.07
CA ALA A 227 -1.37 23.67 -16.74
C ALA A 227 -0.96 24.52 -17.95
N GLU A 228 -1.94 25.00 -18.73
CA GLU A 228 -1.69 25.92 -19.86
C GLU A 228 -1.17 27.28 -19.37
N ALA A 229 -1.72 27.83 -18.28
CA ALA A 229 -1.25 29.07 -17.68
C ALA A 229 0.17 28.94 -17.10
N GLU A 230 0.49 27.82 -16.50
CA GLU A 230 1.83 27.53 -15.98
C GLU A 230 2.85 27.38 -17.12
N GLN A 231 2.48 26.71 -18.21
CA GLN A 231 3.31 26.60 -19.40
C GLN A 231 3.53 27.97 -20.06
N ALA A 232 2.49 28.78 -20.19
CA ALA A 232 2.59 30.12 -20.73
C ALA A 232 3.47 31.05 -19.87
N ALA A 233 3.36 30.93 -18.54
CA ALA A 233 4.22 31.65 -17.60
C ALA A 233 5.69 31.23 -17.69
N LEU A 234 5.94 29.94 -17.88
CA LEU A 234 7.30 29.40 -18.09
C LEU A 234 7.89 29.85 -19.44
N GLU A 235 7.06 29.92 -20.49
CA GLU A 235 7.49 30.45 -21.79
C GLU A 235 7.82 31.95 -21.71
N GLN A 236 7.00 32.76 -21.04
CA GLN A 236 7.27 34.18 -20.81
C GLN A 236 8.56 34.39 -19.97
N LEU A 237 8.78 33.61 -18.93
CA LEU A 237 10.02 33.63 -18.16
C LEU A 237 11.25 33.25 -18.97
N LYS A 238 11.10 32.34 -19.93
CA LYS A 238 12.16 31.95 -20.85
C LYS A 238 12.52 33.04 -21.85
N GLU A 239 11.51 33.80 -22.30
CA GLU A 239 11.70 34.91 -23.22
C GLU A 239 12.24 36.17 -22.54
N GLU A 240 11.72 36.51 -21.35
CA GLU A 240 12.11 37.73 -20.62
C GLU A 240 13.42 37.58 -19.84
N ASN A 241 13.72 36.38 -19.28
CA ASN A 241 14.87 36.16 -18.44
C ASN A 241 15.42 34.75 -18.58
N PRO A 242 16.25 34.44 -19.57
CA PRO A 242 16.79 33.11 -19.81
C PRO A 242 17.65 32.59 -18.63
N GLU A 243 18.33 33.47 -17.90
CA GLU A 243 19.14 33.10 -16.72
C GLU A 243 18.26 32.67 -15.52
N ALA A 244 17.09 33.28 -15.33
CA ALA A 244 16.14 32.89 -14.28
C ALA A 244 15.46 31.55 -14.58
N TYR A 245 15.24 31.25 -15.85
CA TYR A 245 14.70 29.99 -16.32
C TYR A 245 15.69 28.84 -16.06
N GLU A 246 16.99 29.03 -16.32
CA GLU A 246 18.01 28.03 -16.05
C GLU A 246 18.14 27.71 -14.54
N LYS A 247 18.01 28.71 -13.67
CA LYS A 247 17.98 28.53 -12.21
C LYS A 247 16.76 27.76 -11.71
N HIS A 248 15.61 27.90 -12.38
CA HIS A 248 14.38 27.20 -11.99
C HIS A 248 14.34 25.74 -12.46
N VAL A 249 14.98 25.44 -13.59
CA VAL A 249 15.03 24.09 -14.20
C VAL A 249 16.23 23.28 -13.72
N ARG A 250 17.32 23.95 -13.32
CA ARG A 250 18.49 23.34 -12.67
C ARG A 250 18.57 23.84 -11.22
N PRO A 251 18.07 23.10 -10.23
CA PRO A 251 18.45 23.34 -8.85
C PRO A 251 19.97 23.19 -8.78
N GLU A 252 20.62 24.18 -8.18
CA GLU A 252 22.07 24.30 -8.00
C GLU A 252 22.71 22.95 -7.67
N GLU A 253 23.38 22.34 -8.65
CA GLU A 253 24.36 21.30 -8.39
C GLU A 253 25.55 22.02 -7.73
N GLY A 254 25.66 21.82 -6.41
CA GLY A 254 26.55 22.33 -5.43
C GLY A 254 27.88 22.86 -5.86
N GLU A 255 28.18 24.04 -5.39
CA GLU A 255 29.51 24.45 -5.00
C GLU A 255 30.05 23.47 -3.95
N GLU A 256 30.66 22.39 -4.38
CA GLU A 256 31.56 21.57 -3.57
C GLU A 256 32.94 21.55 -4.22
N GLY A 257 33.87 22.29 -3.63
CA GLY A 257 35.24 21.85 -3.63
C GLY A 257 36.23 22.58 -4.53
N GLU A 258 36.47 23.84 -4.26
CA GLU A 258 37.80 24.43 -4.46
C GLU A 258 38.29 25.09 -3.15
N GLU A 259 38.73 24.29 -2.21
CA GLU A 259 39.62 24.74 -1.17
C GLU A 259 40.64 23.64 -0.87
N GLY A 260 41.88 23.89 -1.23
CA GLY A 260 42.99 23.22 -0.53
C GLY A 260 44.08 22.61 -1.38
N GLU A 261 44.62 23.32 -2.35
CA GLU A 261 45.99 23.05 -2.80
C GLU A 261 46.85 24.30 -2.63
N THR A 262 47.29 24.53 -1.40
CA THR A 262 48.41 25.41 -1.14
C THR A 262 49.49 24.67 -0.31
N THR A 263 50.54 24.30 -1.04
CA THR A 263 51.94 24.47 -0.67
C THR A 263 52.36 24.19 0.77
N SER A 264 53.13 23.15 0.96
CA SER A 264 54.32 23.23 1.77
C SER A 264 55.47 22.38 1.19
N LYS A 265 56.24 23.04 0.34
CA LYS A 265 57.67 22.76 0.23
C LYS A 265 58.36 23.52 1.37
N GLU A 266 59.38 22.90 1.82
CA GLU A 266 60.58 23.40 2.51
C GLU A 266 60.76 22.89 3.93
N GLU A 267 61.90 22.32 3.98
CA GLU A 267 63.03 22.24 4.91
C GLU A 267 62.89 21.13 5.95
N GLY A 268 63.79 20.23 6.08
CA GLY A 268 65.24 20.26 5.97
C GLY A 268 65.80 19.51 7.18
N GLU A 269 66.80 18.73 6.96
CA GLU A 269 67.67 17.96 7.88
C GLU A 269 67.24 16.59 8.32
#